data_3e36b796b89fe4ef9710bfc8a1f12d29
#
_entry.id   3e36b796b89fe4ef9710bfc8a1f12d29
#
_cell.length_a   1.000
_cell.length_b   1.000
_cell.length_c   1.000
_cell.angle_alpha   90.00
_cell.angle_beta   90.00
_cell.angle_gamma   90.00
#
_symmetry.space_group_name_H-M   'P 1'
#
loop_
_entity.id
_entity.type
_entity.pdbx_description
1 polymer ?
#
loop_
_entity_poly.entity_id
_entity_poly.type
_entity_poly.pdbx_seq_one_letter_code
_entity_poly.pdbx_strand_id
1 'polypeptide(L)'
;MPSPFMIDDLGDRIATVWSELRPATRGLVERALQAAATGTQTSRSFQYDARADLELSRFLAALDDRAAEKTAALDAETGGKLKSVADTCASVLQEQTESAEVFAQLVRRAEMQKDYKRIDTLADALTSRFPPSEICELARSEDVIVRELANEALARCPISVLAALLNDPVDAETARYALRRQVVEYGSEEARRLLAALDQEEM
;
A
#
# COMPACT_ATOMS: atom_id res chain seq x y z
N MET A 1 -26.74 11.52 15.69
CA MET A 1 -26.91 10.07 15.87
C MET A 1 -25.57 9.52 16.33
N PRO A 2 -25.47 8.82 17.48
CA PRO A 2 -24.23 8.15 17.81
C PRO A 2 -23.91 7.13 16.71
N SER A 3 -22.63 7.08 16.29
CA SER A 3 -22.16 6.08 15.34
C SER A 3 -22.45 4.68 15.89
N PRO A 4 -22.99 3.74 15.11
CA PRO A 4 -23.25 2.38 15.58
C PRO A 4 -21.96 1.60 15.94
N PHE A 5 -20.80 2.18 15.61
CA PHE A 5 -19.48 1.66 15.94
C PHE A 5 -18.86 2.55 17.03
N MET A 6 -18.91 2.11 18.30
CA MET A 6 -18.22 2.78 19.37
C MET A 6 -16.73 2.41 19.30
N ILE A 7 -15.96 3.23 18.59
CA ILE A 7 -14.49 3.09 18.48
C ILE A 7 -13.82 3.27 19.85
N ASP A 8 -14.46 4.04 20.74
CA ASP A 8 -14.01 4.27 22.12
C ASP A 8 -13.88 2.97 22.92
N ASP A 9 -14.67 1.93 22.59
CA ASP A 9 -14.60 0.61 23.25
C ASP A 9 -13.35 -0.20 22.86
N LEU A 10 -12.62 0.22 21.82
CA LEU A 10 -11.44 -0.51 21.33
C LEU A 10 -10.16 -0.18 22.12
N GLY A 11 -10.18 0.85 22.98
CA GLY A 11 -9.10 1.26 23.86
C GLY A 11 -8.66 2.71 23.68
N ASP A 12 -8.09 3.28 24.75
CA ASP A 12 -7.76 4.72 24.82
C ASP A 12 -6.85 5.22 23.71
N ARG A 13 -5.83 4.43 23.32
CA ARG A 13 -4.90 4.79 22.23
C ARG A 13 -5.64 4.89 20.89
N ILE A 14 -6.54 3.95 20.62
CA ILE A 14 -7.34 3.95 19.38
C ILE A 14 -8.29 5.13 19.39
N ALA A 15 -8.98 5.39 20.51
CA ALA A 15 -9.86 6.55 20.66
C ALA A 15 -9.11 7.88 20.44
N THR A 16 -7.88 7.98 20.97
CA THR A 16 -7.03 9.15 20.76
C THR A 16 -6.71 9.35 19.28
N VAL A 17 -6.17 8.33 18.60
CA VAL A 17 -5.84 8.41 17.16
C VAL A 17 -7.09 8.71 16.33
N TRP A 18 -8.23 8.09 16.66
CA TRP A 18 -9.49 8.37 16.00
C TRP A 18 -9.93 9.82 16.15
N SER A 19 -9.78 10.40 17.32
CA SER A 19 -10.15 11.82 17.58
C SER A 19 -9.26 12.80 16.81
N GLU A 20 -8.01 12.42 16.49
CA GLU A 20 -7.06 13.22 15.71
C GLU A 20 -7.35 13.19 14.21
N LEU A 21 -8.10 12.21 13.71
CA LEU A 21 -8.47 12.15 12.29
C LEU A 21 -9.36 13.33 11.91
N ARG A 22 -9.16 13.86 10.71
CA ARG A 22 -10.09 14.87 10.13
C ARG A 22 -11.51 14.30 10.04
N PRO A 23 -12.54 15.15 10.16
CA PRO A 23 -13.95 14.74 9.98
C PRO A 23 -14.19 14.02 8.64
N ALA A 24 -13.51 14.44 7.57
CA ALA A 24 -13.59 13.80 6.25
C ALA A 24 -13.07 12.36 6.27
N THR A 25 -11.92 12.13 6.89
CA THR A 25 -11.29 10.81 7.01
C THR A 25 -12.13 9.89 7.91
N ARG A 26 -12.63 10.39 9.06
CA ARG A 26 -13.57 9.63 9.89
C ARG A 26 -14.83 9.22 9.13
N GLY A 27 -15.45 10.17 8.44
CA GLY A 27 -16.64 9.90 7.62
C GLY A 27 -16.38 8.92 6.47
N LEU A 28 -15.14 8.80 5.96
CA LEU A 28 -14.75 7.78 5.00
C LEU A 28 -14.79 6.39 5.62
N VAL A 29 -14.16 6.21 6.80
CA VAL A 29 -14.15 4.93 7.53
C VAL A 29 -15.56 4.52 7.95
N GLU A 30 -16.35 5.43 8.53
CA GLU A 30 -17.71 5.14 8.97
C GLU A 30 -18.60 4.64 7.84
N ARG A 31 -18.48 5.24 6.64
CA ARG A 31 -19.23 4.79 5.46
C ARG A 31 -18.71 3.46 4.92
N ALA A 32 -17.40 3.26 4.90
CA ALA A 32 -16.84 1.98 4.49
C ALA A 32 -17.32 0.84 5.40
N LEU A 33 -17.38 1.09 6.72
CA LEU A 33 -17.94 0.15 7.70
C LEU A 33 -19.44 -0.12 7.46
N GLN A 34 -20.22 0.93 7.18
CA GLN A 34 -21.65 0.77 6.86
C GLN A 34 -21.86 -0.01 5.56
N ALA A 35 -21.05 0.27 4.53
CA ALA A 35 -21.10 -0.44 3.25
C ALA A 35 -20.73 -1.92 3.41
N ALA A 36 -19.70 -2.23 4.19
CA ALA A 36 -19.33 -3.61 4.52
C ALA A 36 -20.46 -4.35 5.26
N ALA A 37 -21.16 -3.69 6.18
CA ALA A 37 -22.28 -4.27 6.91
C ALA A 37 -23.54 -4.49 6.05
N THR A 38 -23.76 -3.67 5.01
CA THR A 38 -24.95 -3.73 4.13
C THR A 38 -24.70 -4.44 2.81
N GLY A 39 -23.42 -4.80 2.51
CA GLY A 39 -23.03 -5.37 1.22
C GLY A 39 -23.13 -4.40 0.02
N THR A 40 -23.19 -3.11 0.29
CA THR A 40 -23.34 -2.06 -0.73
C THR A 40 -21.95 -1.54 -1.11
N GLN A 41 -21.67 -1.37 -2.41
CA GLN A 41 -20.42 -0.74 -2.83
C GLN A 41 -20.43 0.74 -2.45
N THR A 42 -19.35 1.22 -1.81
CA THR A 42 -19.13 2.63 -1.55
C THR A 42 -18.96 3.36 -2.89
N SER A 43 -19.82 4.33 -3.18
CA SER A 43 -19.67 5.16 -4.38
C SER A 43 -18.39 6.00 -4.27
N ARG A 44 -17.62 6.08 -5.38
CA ARG A 44 -16.31 6.74 -5.53
C ARG A 44 -16.28 8.27 -5.31
N SER A 45 -17.28 8.89 -4.69
CA SER A 45 -17.40 10.34 -4.60
C SER A 45 -16.62 10.98 -3.45
N PHE A 46 -15.50 10.42 -3.04
CA PHE A 46 -14.66 10.99 -2.00
C PHE A 46 -13.40 11.62 -2.57
N GLN A 47 -13.07 12.81 -2.10
CA GLN A 47 -11.77 13.42 -2.32
C GLN A 47 -10.77 12.75 -1.36
N TYR A 48 -10.14 11.68 -1.82
CA TYR A 48 -9.03 11.03 -1.15
C TYR A 48 -7.75 11.84 -1.43
N ASP A 49 -6.93 12.06 -0.41
CA ASP A 49 -5.70 12.83 -0.54
C ASP A 49 -4.56 12.16 0.27
N ALA A 50 -3.33 12.58 0.03
CA ALA A 50 -2.15 12.07 0.73
C ALA A 50 -2.24 12.21 2.26
N ARG A 51 -3.03 13.17 2.76
CA ARG A 51 -3.25 13.32 4.19
C ARG A 51 -4.21 12.25 4.72
N ALA A 52 -5.20 11.82 3.92
CA ALA A 52 -6.05 10.70 4.27
C ALA A 52 -5.24 9.39 4.33
N ASP A 53 -4.28 9.21 3.41
CA ASP A 53 -3.32 8.10 3.46
C ASP A 53 -2.59 8.05 4.81
N LEU A 54 -1.95 9.14 5.20
CA LEU A 54 -1.20 9.22 6.45
C LEU A 54 -2.09 8.99 7.68
N GLU A 55 -3.27 9.61 7.72
CA GLU A 55 -4.22 9.49 8.82
C GLU A 55 -4.72 8.05 8.97
N LEU A 56 -5.14 7.41 7.86
CA LEU A 56 -5.64 6.03 7.88
C LEU A 56 -4.53 5.01 8.14
N SER A 57 -3.34 5.21 7.60
CA SER A 57 -2.16 4.39 7.87
C SER A 57 -1.81 4.36 9.37
N ARG A 58 -1.78 5.54 10.02
CA ARG A 58 -1.55 5.65 11.47
C ARG A 58 -2.67 4.99 12.27
N PHE A 59 -3.91 5.16 11.85
CA PHE A 59 -5.05 4.55 12.51
C PHE A 59 -5.02 3.02 12.38
N LEU A 60 -4.72 2.50 11.18
CA LEU A 60 -4.54 1.07 10.95
C LEU A 60 -3.41 0.48 11.81
N ALA A 61 -2.28 1.18 11.90
CA ALA A 61 -1.17 0.75 12.76
C ALA A 61 -1.58 0.65 14.23
N ALA A 62 -2.35 1.63 14.74
CA ALA A 62 -2.84 1.59 16.12
C ALA A 62 -3.81 0.40 16.36
N LEU A 63 -4.63 0.06 15.37
CA LEU A 63 -5.53 -1.10 15.43
C LEU A 63 -4.75 -2.43 15.42
N ASP A 64 -3.75 -2.55 14.55
CA ASP A 64 -2.91 -3.76 14.44
C ASP A 64 -2.03 -3.93 15.71
N ASP A 65 -1.47 -2.85 16.26
CA ASP A 65 -0.75 -2.87 17.54
C ASP A 65 -1.64 -3.40 18.66
N ARG A 66 -2.87 -2.90 18.74
CA ARG A 66 -3.83 -3.35 19.75
C ARG A 66 -4.21 -4.82 19.59
N ALA A 67 -4.35 -5.30 18.36
CA ALA A 67 -4.61 -6.71 18.07
C ALA A 67 -3.43 -7.62 18.47
N ALA A 68 -2.20 -7.11 18.40
CA ALA A 68 -0.97 -7.84 18.76
C ALA A 68 -0.70 -7.85 20.28
N GLU A 69 -1.35 -6.99 21.09
CA GLU A 69 -1.16 -6.92 22.54
C GLU A 69 -1.62 -8.22 23.23
N LYS A 70 -0.64 -8.95 23.78
CA LYS A 70 -0.88 -10.20 24.50
C LYS A 70 -1.43 -9.99 25.94
N THR A 71 -1.33 -8.77 26.45
CA THR A 71 -1.53 -8.47 27.89
C THR A 71 -2.99 -8.26 28.30
N ALA A 72 -3.86 -7.95 27.38
CA ALA A 72 -5.29 -7.85 27.61
C ALA A 72 -6.00 -8.80 26.66
N ALA A 73 -6.45 -9.95 27.16
CA ALA A 73 -7.34 -10.82 26.39
C ALA A 73 -8.57 -9.99 26.00
N LEU A 74 -8.63 -9.57 24.74
CA LEU A 74 -9.84 -8.97 24.18
C LEU A 74 -10.93 -10.05 24.24
N ASP A 75 -12.11 -9.69 24.72
CA ASP A 75 -13.25 -10.57 24.54
C ASP A 75 -13.53 -10.76 23.04
N ALA A 76 -14.22 -11.85 22.71
CA ALA A 76 -14.46 -12.23 21.31
C ALA A 76 -15.21 -11.16 20.50
N GLU A 77 -16.08 -10.39 21.17
CA GLU A 77 -16.85 -9.33 20.52
C GLU A 77 -15.96 -8.13 20.19
N THR A 78 -15.18 -7.65 21.15
CA THR A 78 -14.23 -6.53 20.95
C THR A 78 -13.14 -6.89 19.93
N GLY A 79 -12.62 -8.12 19.99
CA GLY A 79 -11.66 -8.62 18.99
C GLY A 79 -12.25 -8.68 17.58
N GLY A 80 -13.51 -9.09 17.44
CA GLY A 80 -14.24 -9.08 16.18
C GLY A 80 -14.44 -7.68 15.61
N LYS A 81 -14.85 -6.73 16.46
CA LYS A 81 -15.00 -5.31 16.08
C LYS A 81 -13.66 -4.70 15.65
N LEU A 82 -12.59 -4.90 16.42
CA LEU A 82 -11.25 -4.43 16.11
C LEU A 82 -10.79 -4.92 14.74
N LYS A 83 -10.92 -6.22 14.49
CA LYS A 83 -10.59 -6.82 13.20
C LYS A 83 -11.39 -6.21 12.06
N SER A 84 -12.70 -6.07 12.22
CA SER A 84 -13.59 -5.50 11.19
C SER A 84 -13.19 -4.08 10.82
N VAL A 85 -12.87 -3.24 11.81
CA VAL A 85 -12.42 -1.85 11.58
C VAL A 85 -11.07 -1.85 10.87
N ALA A 86 -10.10 -2.67 11.33
CA ALA A 86 -8.78 -2.76 10.72
C ALA A 86 -8.84 -3.27 9.26
N ASP A 87 -9.64 -4.30 9.00
CA ASP A 87 -9.81 -4.83 7.64
C ASP A 87 -10.50 -3.84 6.71
N THR A 88 -11.45 -3.05 7.21
CA THR A 88 -12.09 -1.97 6.46
C THR A 88 -11.11 -0.86 6.13
N CYS A 89 -10.32 -0.38 7.11
CA CYS A 89 -9.28 0.62 6.87
C CYS A 89 -8.25 0.13 5.84
N ALA A 90 -7.77 -1.11 5.99
CA ALA A 90 -6.84 -1.72 5.05
C ALA A 90 -7.42 -1.83 3.63
N SER A 91 -8.72 -2.09 3.49
CA SER A 91 -9.38 -2.14 2.19
C SER A 91 -9.49 -0.77 1.55
N VAL A 92 -9.84 0.27 2.32
CA VAL A 92 -9.86 1.65 1.82
C VAL A 92 -8.47 2.09 1.36
N LEU A 93 -7.44 1.85 2.17
CA LEU A 93 -6.06 2.16 1.81
C LEU A 93 -5.64 1.39 0.54
N GLN A 94 -5.92 0.10 0.45
CA GLN A 94 -5.61 -0.72 -0.71
C GLN A 94 -6.25 -0.21 -2.01
N GLU A 95 -7.46 0.36 -1.94
CA GLU A 95 -8.18 0.88 -3.10
C GLU A 95 -7.73 2.29 -3.52
N GLN A 96 -7.18 3.08 -2.60
CA GLN A 96 -6.99 4.52 -2.82
C GLN A 96 -5.53 4.95 -2.80
N THR A 97 -4.65 4.28 -2.04
CA THR A 97 -3.27 4.73 -1.86
C THR A 97 -2.43 4.67 -3.14
N GLU A 98 -1.57 5.67 -3.29
CA GLU A 98 -0.46 5.70 -4.24
C GLU A 98 0.89 5.85 -3.53
N SER A 99 0.90 5.80 -2.19
CA SER A 99 2.09 5.97 -1.34
C SER A 99 2.86 4.66 -1.17
N ALA A 100 4.15 4.67 -1.45
CA ALA A 100 5.06 3.55 -1.24
C ALA A 100 5.06 3.08 0.23
N GLU A 101 5.10 4.00 1.19
CA GLU A 101 5.11 3.68 2.62
C GLU A 101 3.85 2.91 3.04
N VAL A 102 2.68 3.39 2.61
CA VAL A 102 1.39 2.75 2.92
C VAL A 102 1.27 1.39 2.23
N PHE A 103 1.73 1.28 0.99
CA PHE A 103 1.80 0.00 0.28
C PHE A 103 2.64 -1.03 1.06
N ALA A 104 3.84 -0.66 1.49
CA ALA A 104 4.72 -1.53 2.27
C ALA A 104 4.06 -1.97 3.59
N GLN A 105 3.32 -1.07 4.26
CA GLN A 105 2.53 -1.41 5.46
C GLN A 105 1.47 -2.47 5.15
N LEU A 106 0.73 -2.32 4.05
CA LEU A 106 -0.33 -3.26 3.65
C LEU A 106 0.25 -4.64 3.29
N VAL A 107 1.39 -4.70 2.61
CA VAL A 107 2.08 -5.96 2.28
C VAL A 107 2.51 -6.68 3.55
N ARG A 108 3.20 -6.00 4.49
CA ARG A 108 3.61 -6.58 5.77
C ARG A 108 2.43 -7.10 6.58
N ARG A 109 1.32 -6.33 6.60
CA ARG A 109 0.09 -6.77 7.26
C ARG A 109 -0.47 -8.04 6.63
N ALA A 110 -0.55 -8.10 5.31
CA ALA A 110 -1.04 -9.27 4.58
C ALA A 110 -0.14 -10.50 4.82
N GLU A 111 1.18 -10.31 4.85
CA GLU A 111 2.15 -11.37 5.17
C GLU A 111 1.94 -11.92 6.60
N MET A 112 1.85 -11.04 7.60
CA MET A 112 1.59 -11.45 8.99
C MET A 112 0.27 -12.25 9.13
N GLN A 113 -0.74 -11.90 8.33
CA GLN A 113 -2.02 -12.59 8.28
C GLN A 113 -2.01 -13.83 7.38
N LYS A 114 -0.91 -14.08 6.63
CA LYS A 114 -0.79 -15.13 5.59
C LYS A 114 -1.86 -15.01 4.50
N ASP A 115 -2.28 -13.78 4.22
CA ASP A 115 -3.26 -13.47 3.18
C ASP A 115 -2.55 -13.23 1.84
N TYR A 116 -2.08 -14.32 1.23
CA TYR A 116 -1.38 -14.28 -0.05
C TYR A 116 -2.24 -13.74 -1.20
N LYS A 117 -3.56 -13.97 -1.14
CA LYS A 117 -4.48 -13.40 -2.14
C LYS A 117 -4.50 -11.87 -2.11
N ARG A 118 -4.37 -11.31 -0.91
CA ARG A 118 -4.25 -9.85 -0.75
C ARG A 118 -2.93 -9.34 -1.30
N ILE A 119 -1.83 -10.08 -1.11
CA ILE A 119 -0.52 -9.76 -1.68
C ILE A 119 -0.61 -9.73 -3.22
N ASP A 120 -1.25 -10.71 -3.84
CA ASP A 120 -1.46 -10.74 -5.30
C ASP A 120 -2.25 -9.50 -5.77
N THR A 121 -3.33 -9.14 -5.05
CA THR A 121 -4.12 -7.94 -5.38
C THR A 121 -3.32 -6.65 -5.24
N LEU A 122 -2.43 -6.55 -4.24
CA LEU A 122 -1.52 -5.43 -4.05
C LEU A 122 -0.49 -5.36 -5.19
N ALA A 123 0.06 -6.52 -5.62
CA ALA A 123 0.98 -6.59 -6.75
C ALA A 123 0.35 -6.05 -8.05
N ASP A 124 -0.90 -6.43 -8.33
CA ASP A 124 -1.64 -5.93 -9.49
C ASP A 124 -1.88 -4.40 -9.43
N ALA A 125 -2.04 -3.87 -8.23
CA ALA A 125 -2.21 -2.43 -8.02
C ALA A 125 -0.96 -1.62 -8.35
N LEU A 126 0.25 -2.15 -8.12
CA LEU A 126 1.51 -1.47 -8.40
C LEU A 126 1.61 -0.99 -9.85
N THR A 127 1.39 -1.90 -10.80
CA THR A 127 1.51 -1.60 -12.23
C THR A 127 0.41 -0.70 -12.77
N SER A 128 -0.74 -0.65 -12.10
CA SER A 128 -1.94 0.05 -12.60
C SER A 128 -2.15 1.43 -12.00
N ARG A 129 -1.62 1.70 -10.80
CA ARG A 129 -1.92 2.92 -10.04
C ARG A 129 -0.71 3.71 -9.57
N PHE A 130 0.38 3.02 -9.23
CA PHE A 130 1.51 3.68 -8.59
C PHE A 130 2.35 4.45 -9.59
N PRO A 131 2.78 5.68 -9.26
CA PRO A 131 3.80 6.38 -10.03
C PRO A 131 5.10 5.55 -10.08
N PRO A 132 5.81 5.54 -11.21
CA PRO A 132 7.04 4.76 -11.34
C PRO A 132 8.11 5.07 -10.30
N SER A 133 8.22 6.32 -9.84
CA SER A 133 9.13 6.74 -8.76
C SER A 133 8.78 6.10 -7.41
N GLU A 134 7.51 5.98 -7.08
CA GLU A 134 7.04 5.28 -5.87
C GLU A 134 7.37 3.78 -5.94
N ILE A 135 7.27 3.18 -7.14
CA ILE A 135 7.68 1.78 -7.33
C ILE A 135 9.21 1.64 -7.18
N CYS A 136 10.00 2.61 -7.65
CA CYS A 136 11.44 2.63 -7.42
C CYS A 136 11.79 2.76 -5.93
N GLU A 137 11.04 3.54 -5.16
CA GLU A 137 11.21 3.62 -3.70
C GLU A 137 10.96 2.25 -3.05
N LEU A 138 9.88 1.57 -3.41
CA LEU A 138 9.59 0.22 -2.94
C LEU A 138 10.67 -0.80 -3.31
N ALA A 139 11.26 -0.68 -4.52
CA ALA A 139 12.35 -1.56 -4.95
C ALA A 139 13.64 -1.40 -4.13
N ARG A 140 13.79 -0.31 -3.38
CA ARG A 140 14.88 -0.07 -2.42
C ARG A 140 14.54 -0.51 -0.99
N SER A 141 13.36 -1.08 -0.76
CA SER A 141 12.92 -1.54 0.56
C SER A 141 13.84 -2.62 1.13
N GLU A 142 14.07 -2.60 2.44
CA GLU A 142 14.74 -3.69 3.16
C GLU A 142 13.88 -4.95 3.23
N ASP A 143 12.57 -4.79 3.18
CA ASP A 143 11.59 -5.88 3.14
C ASP A 143 11.67 -6.63 1.81
N VAL A 144 12.00 -7.92 1.87
CA VAL A 144 12.25 -8.74 0.69
C VAL A 144 11.00 -8.86 -0.18
N ILE A 145 9.83 -9.06 0.44
CA ILE A 145 8.57 -9.24 -0.31
C ILE A 145 8.20 -7.95 -1.02
N VAL A 146 8.24 -6.81 -0.32
CA VAL A 146 7.97 -5.48 -0.88
C VAL A 146 8.90 -5.20 -2.05
N ARG A 147 10.21 -5.44 -1.86
CA ARG A 147 11.23 -5.21 -2.90
C ARG A 147 11.01 -6.06 -4.14
N GLU A 148 10.70 -7.36 -3.97
CA GLU A 148 10.49 -8.26 -5.12
C GLU A 148 9.19 -7.94 -5.88
N LEU A 149 8.12 -7.56 -5.18
CA LEU A 149 6.89 -7.08 -5.83
C LEU A 149 7.16 -5.83 -6.69
N ALA A 150 7.94 -4.89 -6.17
CA ALA A 150 8.30 -3.68 -6.89
C ALA A 150 9.23 -3.98 -8.09
N ASN A 151 10.23 -4.84 -7.92
CA ASN A 151 11.12 -5.26 -9.00
C ASN A 151 10.36 -5.96 -10.13
N GLU A 152 9.39 -6.80 -9.79
CA GLU A 152 8.53 -7.47 -10.77
C GLU A 152 7.64 -6.45 -11.51
N ALA A 153 7.07 -5.49 -10.78
CA ALA A 153 6.27 -4.42 -11.37
C ALA A 153 7.10 -3.57 -12.35
N LEU A 154 8.32 -3.16 -11.96
CA LEU A 154 9.23 -2.40 -12.82
C LEU A 154 9.67 -3.21 -14.05
N ALA A 155 9.92 -4.51 -13.90
CA ALA A 155 10.28 -5.36 -15.02
C ALA A 155 9.16 -5.48 -16.08
N ARG A 156 7.93 -5.16 -15.72
CA ARG A 156 6.78 -5.11 -16.64
C ARG A 156 6.47 -3.71 -17.16
N CYS A 157 7.15 -2.67 -16.65
CA CYS A 157 6.92 -1.31 -17.12
C CYS A 157 7.36 -1.14 -18.59
N PRO A 158 6.69 -0.25 -19.36
CA PRO A 158 7.16 0.13 -20.68
C PRO A 158 8.59 0.67 -20.64
N ILE A 159 9.40 0.36 -21.66
CA ILE A 159 10.81 0.82 -21.75
C ILE A 159 10.90 2.34 -21.71
N SER A 160 9.95 3.04 -22.33
CA SER A 160 9.90 4.50 -22.29
C SER A 160 9.78 5.08 -20.89
N VAL A 161 9.08 4.38 -20.01
CA VAL A 161 8.95 4.77 -18.58
C VAL A 161 10.27 4.54 -17.85
N LEU A 162 10.91 3.39 -18.06
CA LEU A 162 12.22 3.09 -17.46
C LEU A 162 13.30 4.04 -17.99
N ALA A 163 13.27 4.38 -19.29
CA ALA A 163 14.18 5.35 -19.88
C ALA A 163 14.02 6.76 -19.27
N ALA A 164 12.79 7.17 -18.95
CA ALA A 164 12.56 8.44 -18.26
C ALA A 164 13.15 8.45 -16.84
N LEU A 165 13.05 7.34 -16.11
CA LEU A 165 13.63 7.18 -14.77
C LEU A 165 15.15 7.21 -14.74
N LEU A 166 15.83 6.87 -15.86
CA LEU A 166 17.29 6.97 -15.94
C LEU A 166 17.82 8.40 -15.80
N ASN A 167 16.97 9.41 -16.03
CA ASN A 167 17.34 10.83 -15.86
C ASN A 167 17.29 11.29 -14.41
N ASP A 168 16.70 10.49 -13.50
CA ASP A 168 16.67 10.79 -12.06
C ASP A 168 17.82 10.05 -11.37
N PRO A 169 18.78 10.76 -10.74
CA PRO A 169 19.92 10.11 -10.09
C PRO A 169 19.51 9.16 -8.95
N VAL A 170 18.34 9.33 -8.35
CA VAL A 170 17.82 8.47 -7.26
C VAL A 170 17.29 7.16 -7.83
N ASP A 171 16.61 7.22 -8.99
CA ASP A 171 15.90 6.09 -9.58
C ASP A 171 16.69 5.38 -10.70
N ALA A 172 17.75 6.00 -11.23
CA ALA A 172 18.50 5.52 -12.39
C ALA A 172 19.01 4.08 -12.22
N GLU A 173 19.59 3.75 -11.07
CA GLU A 173 20.12 2.40 -10.85
C GLU A 173 19.03 1.34 -10.78
N THR A 174 17.89 1.68 -10.14
CA THR A 174 16.72 0.81 -10.09
C THR A 174 16.13 0.60 -11.49
N ALA A 175 16.06 1.65 -12.30
CA ALA A 175 15.61 1.56 -13.70
C ALA A 175 16.54 0.70 -14.55
N ARG A 176 17.88 0.84 -14.40
CA ARG A 176 18.87 -0.03 -15.06
C ARG A 176 18.69 -1.49 -14.67
N TYR A 177 18.46 -1.75 -13.38
CA TYR A 177 18.19 -3.11 -12.91
C TYR A 177 16.93 -3.70 -13.57
N ALA A 178 15.84 -2.94 -13.63
CA ALA A 178 14.60 -3.36 -14.29
C ALA A 178 14.80 -3.64 -15.79
N LEU A 179 15.57 -2.79 -16.50
CA LEU A 179 15.93 -3.03 -17.92
C LEU A 179 16.74 -4.30 -18.09
N ARG A 180 17.72 -4.58 -17.21
CA ARG A 180 18.48 -5.84 -17.22
C ARG A 180 17.57 -7.06 -17.02
N ARG A 181 16.61 -6.97 -16.10
CA ARG A 181 15.60 -8.03 -15.92
C ARG A 181 14.75 -8.23 -17.18
N GLN A 182 14.33 -7.16 -17.85
CA GLN A 182 13.60 -7.26 -19.12
C GLN A 182 14.39 -7.99 -20.20
N VAL A 183 15.72 -7.78 -20.27
CA VAL A 183 16.57 -8.52 -21.19
C VAL A 183 16.64 -9.99 -20.85
N VAL A 184 16.82 -10.31 -19.58
CA VAL A 184 17.04 -11.70 -19.11
C VAL A 184 15.75 -12.50 -19.09
N GLU A 185 14.67 -11.95 -18.56
CA GLU A 185 13.42 -12.68 -18.30
C GLU A 185 12.47 -12.65 -19.50
N TYR A 186 12.45 -11.52 -20.25
CA TYR A 186 11.51 -11.33 -21.38
C TYR A 186 12.19 -11.26 -22.73
N GLY A 187 13.52 -11.34 -22.81
CA GLY A 187 14.28 -11.30 -24.07
C GLY A 187 14.15 -9.96 -24.81
N SER A 188 13.94 -8.84 -24.10
CA SER A 188 13.69 -7.52 -24.70
C SER A 188 14.92 -6.99 -25.46
N GLU A 189 14.86 -6.97 -26.79
CA GLU A 189 15.90 -6.41 -27.64
C GLU A 189 15.99 -4.87 -27.52
N GLU A 190 14.89 -4.21 -27.24
CA GLU A 190 14.86 -2.75 -27.05
C GLU A 190 15.57 -2.35 -25.76
N ALA A 191 15.31 -3.07 -24.65
CA ALA A 191 16.01 -2.86 -23.38
C ALA A 191 17.53 -3.12 -23.54
N ARG A 192 17.91 -4.16 -24.31
CA ARG A 192 19.32 -4.48 -24.58
C ARG A 192 20.02 -3.35 -25.34
N ARG A 193 19.38 -2.78 -26.36
CA ARG A 193 19.95 -1.66 -27.13
C ARG A 193 20.10 -0.41 -26.28
N LEU A 194 19.11 -0.11 -25.43
CA LEU A 194 19.16 1.03 -24.51
C LEU A 194 20.32 0.89 -23.52
N LEU A 195 20.47 -0.27 -22.89
CA LEU A 195 21.59 -0.52 -21.96
C LEU A 195 22.95 -0.39 -22.66
N ALA A 196 23.10 -0.94 -23.88
CA ALA A 196 24.33 -0.83 -24.63
C ALA A 196 24.66 0.63 -25.01
N ALA A 197 23.68 1.49 -25.28
CA ALA A 197 23.90 2.91 -25.53
C ALA A 197 24.40 3.64 -24.27
N LEU A 198 23.79 3.36 -23.10
CA LEU A 198 24.20 3.93 -21.81
C LEU A 198 25.64 3.56 -21.43
N ASP A 199 26.03 2.30 -21.63
CA ASP A 199 27.37 1.82 -21.33
C ASP A 199 28.45 2.51 -22.24
N GLN A 200 28.08 2.98 -23.44
CA GLN A 200 28.97 3.72 -24.33
C GLN A 200 29.14 5.19 -23.94
N GLU A 201 28.14 5.80 -23.32
CA GLU A 201 28.19 7.19 -22.84
C GLU A 201 29.05 7.36 -21.57
N GLU A 202 29.22 6.28 -20.80
CA GLU A 202 30.00 6.30 -19.55
C GLU A 202 31.49 6.00 -19.74
N MET A 203 31.92 5.60 -20.96
CA MET A 203 33.35 5.34 -21.32
C MET A 203 34.02 6.58 -21.87
#